data_19a195109272904daa12f887d2006d56
#
_entry.id   19a195109272904daa12f887d2006d56
#
_cell.length_a   1.000
_cell.length_b   1.000
_cell.length_c   1.000
_cell.angle_alpha   90.00
_cell.angle_beta   90.00
_cell.angle_gamma   90.00
#
_symmetry.space_group_name_H-M   'P 1'
#
loop_
_entity.id
_entity.type
_entity.pdbx_description
1 polymer ?
#
loop_
_entity_poly.entity_id
_entity_poly.type
_entity_poly.pdbx_seq_one_letter_code
_entity_poly.pdbx_strand_id
1 'polypeptide(L)'
;FEHSDQIAHANLCGFGKSVIQAVLEGKVEQLVLVNCCDSMRRVYDIVESTGKCKFLYMLDLPHDDNECEKVKFAGTIRRLKKAYEAYSGKVFDKRAFIKSFITPEMNTEPYIGVLGVRVSGILEDMIRDNIQMDVENLTCTGGRKLSVVQDEMWNMEEEELFLSYADVLLGQMPCFRMNRSIRRNRLYLDPNLKGIIYHTIKFCDYYGFEYASIKRDIKVPLLKIETD
;
A
#
# COMPACT_ATOMS: atom_id res chain seq x y z
N PHE A 1 13.27 17.99 -3.34
CA PHE A 1 14.00 16.95 -2.55
C PHE A 1 15.37 17.46 -2.06
N GLU A 2 15.43 18.70 -1.55
CA GLU A 2 16.69 19.41 -1.26
C GLU A 2 17.66 18.61 -0.36
N HIS A 3 17.16 18.00 0.71
CA HIS A 3 18.01 17.23 1.62
C HIS A 3 18.16 15.76 1.20
N SER A 4 17.10 15.15 0.66
CA SER A 4 17.17 13.76 0.25
C SER A 4 18.09 13.54 -0.96
N ASP A 5 18.18 14.49 -1.89
CA ASP A 5 19.08 14.40 -3.06
C ASP A 5 20.58 14.46 -2.70
N GLN A 6 20.92 14.91 -1.50
CA GLN A 6 22.31 14.93 -1.01
C GLN A 6 22.79 13.54 -0.55
N ILE A 7 21.87 12.65 -0.16
CA ILE A 7 22.22 11.36 0.45
C ILE A 7 21.61 10.15 -0.29
N ALA A 8 20.61 10.38 -1.14
CA ALA A 8 19.96 9.34 -1.90
C ALA A 8 20.47 9.32 -3.35
N HIS A 9 20.53 8.11 -3.93
CA HIS A 9 20.89 7.96 -5.33
C HIS A 9 19.89 8.66 -6.26
N ALA A 10 20.36 9.24 -7.35
CA ALA A 10 19.54 9.98 -8.31
C ALA A 10 18.35 9.17 -8.85
N ASN A 11 18.55 7.85 -9.04
CA ASN A 11 17.52 6.93 -9.56
C ASN A 11 16.59 6.37 -8.47
N LEU A 12 16.66 6.86 -7.24
CA LEU A 12 15.65 6.51 -6.25
C LEU A 12 14.32 7.18 -6.65
N CYS A 13 13.22 6.41 -6.61
CA CYS A 13 11.91 6.95 -6.99
C CYS A 13 11.50 8.12 -6.07
N GLY A 14 10.72 9.07 -6.61
CA GLY A 14 10.28 10.27 -5.89
C GLY A 14 9.57 9.97 -4.57
N PHE A 15 8.82 8.85 -4.49
CA PHE A 15 8.24 8.43 -3.21
C PHE A 15 9.32 8.10 -2.15
N GLY A 16 10.35 7.37 -2.53
CA GLY A 16 11.47 7.07 -1.61
C GLY A 16 12.19 8.33 -1.15
N LYS A 17 12.44 9.25 -2.07
CA LYS A 17 13.03 10.57 -1.75
C LYS A 17 12.15 11.38 -0.82
N SER A 18 10.82 11.39 -1.02
CA SER A 18 9.86 12.08 -0.15
C SER A 18 9.88 11.55 1.28
N VAL A 19 9.97 10.22 1.45
CA VAL A 19 10.07 9.61 2.78
C VAL A 19 11.36 10.04 3.49
N ILE A 20 12.50 9.96 2.81
CA ILE A 20 13.78 10.40 3.36
C ILE A 20 13.73 11.89 3.73
N GLN A 21 13.21 12.73 2.85
CA GLN A 21 13.06 14.17 3.09
C GLN A 21 12.23 14.44 4.34
N ALA A 22 11.08 13.76 4.50
CA ALA A 22 10.20 13.94 5.66
C ALA A 22 10.88 13.56 6.98
N VAL A 23 11.71 12.51 6.98
CA VAL A 23 12.51 12.12 8.16
C VAL A 23 13.60 13.15 8.43
N LEU A 24 14.32 13.61 7.40
CA LEU A 24 15.39 14.61 7.57
C LEU A 24 14.87 15.92 8.13
N GLU A 25 13.67 16.33 7.73
CA GLU A 25 12.98 17.53 8.23
C GLU A 25 12.31 17.34 9.60
N GLY A 26 12.39 16.15 10.20
CA GLY A 26 11.75 15.86 11.48
C GLY A 26 10.22 15.77 11.44
N LYS A 27 9.62 15.69 10.24
CA LYS A 27 8.17 15.53 10.06
C LYS A 27 7.69 14.12 10.37
N VAL A 28 8.58 13.14 10.31
CA VAL A 28 8.33 11.73 10.59
C VAL A 28 9.40 11.20 11.53
N GLU A 29 8.99 10.83 12.74
CA GLU A 29 9.88 10.28 13.78
C GLU A 29 9.66 8.76 13.99
N GLN A 30 8.55 8.22 13.52
CA GLN A 30 8.21 6.81 13.64
C GLN A 30 7.80 6.30 12.25
N LEU A 31 8.44 5.26 11.78
CA LEU A 31 8.26 4.80 10.42
C LEU A 31 8.24 3.27 10.34
N VAL A 32 7.22 2.74 9.72
CA VAL A 32 7.16 1.35 9.27
C VAL A 32 7.23 1.34 7.75
N LEU A 33 8.29 0.79 7.23
CA LEU A 33 8.47 0.55 5.80
C LEU A 33 8.11 -0.89 5.45
N VAL A 34 7.70 -1.08 4.23
CA VAL A 34 7.33 -2.39 3.71
C VAL A 34 8.38 -2.85 2.74
N ASN A 35 8.88 -4.06 2.90
CA ASN A 35 9.83 -4.68 1.98
C ASN A 35 9.16 -5.06 0.65
N CYS A 36 8.72 -4.05 -0.11
CA CYS A 36 7.98 -4.26 -1.35
C CYS A 36 8.82 -4.10 -2.63
N CYS A 37 9.98 -3.46 -2.56
CA CYS A 37 10.91 -3.29 -3.68
C CYS A 37 12.29 -2.87 -3.17
N ASP A 38 13.30 -2.92 -4.04
CA ASP A 38 14.68 -2.56 -3.67
C ASP A 38 14.81 -1.08 -3.26
N SER A 39 14.02 -0.19 -3.87
CA SER A 39 13.98 1.20 -3.45
C SER A 39 13.59 1.36 -1.97
N MET A 40 12.58 0.62 -1.50
CA MET A 40 12.16 0.70 -0.09
C MET A 40 13.20 0.13 0.87
N ARG A 41 13.96 -0.88 0.47
CA ARG A 41 15.10 -1.38 1.26
C ARG A 41 16.18 -0.30 1.38
N ARG A 42 16.51 0.36 0.27
CA ARG A 42 17.49 1.46 0.28
C ARG A 42 17.01 2.66 1.11
N VAL A 43 15.71 2.99 1.05
CA VAL A 43 15.13 4.01 1.93
C VAL A 43 15.31 3.65 3.40
N TYR A 44 15.07 2.39 3.77
CA TYR A 44 15.27 1.91 5.13
C TYR A 44 16.73 2.11 5.58
N ASP A 45 17.69 1.63 4.79
CA ASP A 45 19.12 1.72 5.11
C ASP A 45 19.56 3.19 5.27
N ILE A 46 19.08 4.07 4.38
CA ILE A 46 19.39 5.50 4.45
C ILE A 46 18.79 6.13 5.70
N VAL A 47 17.50 5.89 5.97
CA VAL A 47 16.82 6.42 7.16
C VAL A 47 17.49 5.93 8.44
N GLU A 48 17.83 4.65 8.52
CA GLU A 48 18.55 4.05 9.66
C GLU A 48 19.88 4.76 9.87
N SER A 49 20.66 4.99 8.81
CA SER A 49 21.96 5.66 8.91
C SER A 49 21.89 7.10 9.41
N THR A 50 20.75 7.78 9.27
CA THR A 50 20.58 9.15 9.75
C THR A 50 20.40 9.24 11.27
N GLY A 51 19.96 8.17 11.92
CA GLY A 51 19.63 8.14 13.35
C GLY A 51 18.48 9.07 13.77
N LYS A 52 17.76 9.68 12.81
CA LYS A 52 16.68 10.66 13.09
C LYS A 52 15.33 10.03 13.38
N CYS A 53 15.14 8.76 13.03
CA CYS A 53 13.89 8.05 13.27
C CYS A 53 13.92 7.37 14.65
N LYS A 54 12.96 7.70 15.53
CA LYS A 54 12.86 7.13 16.89
C LYS A 54 12.37 5.69 16.90
N PHE A 55 11.52 5.34 15.92
CA PHE A 55 11.08 3.98 15.67
C PHE A 55 11.11 3.71 14.17
N LEU A 56 11.97 2.79 13.77
CA LEU A 56 12.10 2.36 12.38
C LEU A 56 11.92 0.83 12.31
N TYR A 57 11.02 0.37 11.47
CA TYR A 57 10.75 -1.05 11.30
C TYR A 57 10.55 -1.40 9.83
N MET A 58 11.15 -2.52 9.41
CA MET A 58 10.90 -3.10 8.08
C MET A 58 9.93 -4.26 8.21
N LEU A 59 8.74 -4.12 7.61
CA LEU A 59 7.73 -5.16 7.55
C LEU A 59 7.93 -5.99 6.27
N ASP A 60 8.20 -7.28 6.44
CA ASP A 60 8.28 -8.20 5.31
C ASP A 60 6.89 -8.59 4.82
N LEU A 61 6.62 -8.33 3.54
CA LEU A 61 5.42 -8.79 2.86
C LEU A 61 5.72 -10.05 2.05
N PRO A 62 4.86 -11.07 2.10
CA PRO A 62 4.97 -12.23 1.23
C PRO A 62 4.77 -11.85 -0.25
N HIS A 63 5.23 -12.70 -1.13
CA HIS A 63 4.98 -12.63 -2.59
C HIS A 63 3.85 -13.57 -3.03
N ASP A 64 3.34 -14.40 -2.14
CA ASP A 64 2.26 -15.35 -2.38
C ASP A 64 1.21 -15.26 -1.25
N ASP A 65 0.04 -15.85 -1.48
CA ASP A 65 -1.10 -15.87 -0.55
C ASP A 65 -1.46 -17.31 -0.11
N ASN A 66 -0.53 -18.25 -0.22
CA ASN A 66 -0.73 -19.61 0.28
C ASN A 66 -0.71 -19.67 1.81
N GLU A 67 -1.18 -20.77 2.38
CA GLU A 67 -1.32 -20.94 3.85
C GLU A 67 0.00 -20.73 4.59
N CYS A 68 1.12 -21.21 4.05
CA CYS A 68 2.43 -21.02 4.66
C CYS A 68 2.81 -19.54 4.75
N GLU A 69 2.54 -18.76 3.70
CA GLU A 69 2.82 -17.33 3.66
C GLU A 69 1.88 -16.53 4.57
N LYS A 70 0.61 -16.94 4.71
CA LYS A 70 -0.32 -16.36 5.69
C LYS A 70 0.20 -16.50 7.12
N VAL A 71 0.62 -17.70 7.51
CA VAL A 71 1.17 -17.98 8.85
C VAL A 71 2.44 -17.15 9.11
N LYS A 72 3.35 -17.10 8.13
CA LYS A 72 4.58 -16.28 8.23
C LYS A 72 4.25 -14.80 8.35
N PHE A 73 3.29 -14.32 7.57
CA PHE A 73 2.89 -12.91 7.58
C PHE A 73 2.23 -12.52 8.90
N ALA A 74 1.33 -13.35 9.43
CA ALA A 74 0.77 -13.18 10.78
C ALA A 74 1.87 -13.07 11.83
N GLY A 75 2.87 -13.96 11.77
CA GLY A 75 4.06 -13.90 12.63
C GLY A 75 4.85 -12.60 12.47
N THR A 76 4.96 -12.08 11.25
CA THR A 76 5.65 -10.81 10.98
C THR A 76 4.90 -9.62 11.57
N ILE A 77 3.57 -9.59 11.44
CA ILE A 77 2.72 -8.55 12.05
C ILE A 77 2.81 -8.60 13.58
N ARG A 78 2.81 -9.79 14.19
CA ARG A 78 2.99 -9.95 15.65
C ARG A 78 4.36 -9.45 16.11
N ARG A 79 5.42 -9.64 15.33
CA ARG A 79 6.75 -9.10 15.65
C ARG A 79 6.76 -7.57 15.61
N LEU A 80 6.13 -6.96 14.60
CA LEU A 80 5.95 -5.51 14.53
C LEU A 80 5.19 -5.01 15.77
N LYS A 81 4.06 -5.65 16.14
CA LYS A 81 3.30 -5.33 17.34
C LYS A 81 4.20 -5.31 18.57
N LYS A 82 4.94 -6.40 18.82
CA LYS A 82 5.83 -6.52 19.98
C LYS A 82 6.94 -5.45 19.99
N ALA A 83 7.53 -5.17 18.83
CA ALA A 83 8.55 -4.14 18.71
C ALA A 83 7.98 -2.75 19.03
N TYR A 84 6.77 -2.46 18.56
CA TYR A 84 6.13 -1.18 18.85
C TYR A 84 5.67 -1.06 20.30
N GLU A 85 5.17 -2.12 20.93
CA GLU A 85 4.85 -2.15 22.36
C GLU A 85 6.10 -1.86 23.22
N ALA A 86 7.21 -2.51 22.90
CA ALA A 86 8.47 -2.30 23.60
C ALA A 86 8.99 -0.85 23.45
N TYR A 87 8.82 -0.25 22.29
CA TYR A 87 9.22 1.13 22.02
C TYR A 87 8.28 2.14 22.70
N SER A 88 6.96 1.96 22.57
CA SER A 88 5.97 2.95 22.97
C SER A 88 5.54 2.84 24.43
N GLY A 89 5.79 1.70 25.08
CA GLY A 89 5.26 1.35 26.41
C GLY A 89 3.73 1.10 26.41
N LYS A 90 3.07 1.11 25.25
CA LYS A 90 1.63 0.86 25.11
C LYS A 90 1.36 -0.60 24.80
N VAL A 91 0.33 -1.15 25.41
CA VAL A 91 -0.13 -2.51 25.14
C VAL A 91 -1.16 -2.49 24.02
N PHE A 92 -1.15 -3.52 23.19
CA PHE A 92 -2.11 -3.70 22.09
C PHE A 92 -3.55 -3.76 22.61
N ASP A 93 -4.39 -2.90 22.08
CA ASP A 93 -5.83 -2.88 22.36
C ASP A 93 -6.60 -3.64 21.26
N LYS A 94 -6.94 -4.89 21.55
CA LYS A 94 -7.74 -5.75 20.67
C LYS A 94 -9.08 -5.10 20.27
N ARG A 95 -9.73 -4.39 21.20
CA ARG A 95 -11.03 -3.77 20.93
C ARG A 95 -10.91 -2.62 19.95
N ALA A 96 -9.91 -1.74 20.16
CA ALA A 96 -9.64 -0.65 19.25
C ALA A 96 -9.23 -1.17 17.86
N PHE A 97 -8.44 -2.24 17.82
CA PHE A 97 -8.03 -2.88 16.57
C PHE A 97 -9.24 -3.40 15.77
N ILE A 98 -10.13 -4.20 16.39
CA ILE A 98 -11.32 -4.74 15.71
C ILE A 98 -12.25 -3.60 15.25
N LYS A 99 -12.47 -2.57 16.08
CA LYS A 99 -13.29 -1.42 15.73
C LYS A 99 -12.71 -0.56 14.60
N SER A 100 -11.41 -0.65 14.32
CA SER A 100 -10.79 0.09 13.23
C SER A 100 -11.13 -0.45 11.83
N PHE A 101 -11.69 -1.66 11.76
CA PHE A 101 -12.16 -2.22 10.50
C PHE A 101 -13.48 -1.59 10.08
N ILE A 102 -13.48 -1.00 8.89
CA ILE A 102 -14.68 -0.43 8.28
C ILE A 102 -15.17 -1.42 7.24
N THR A 103 -16.41 -1.87 7.36
CA THR A 103 -17.04 -2.65 6.30
C THR A 103 -17.28 -1.72 5.11
N PRO A 104 -16.65 -1.96 3.96
CA PRO A 104 -16.80 -1.06 2.84
C PRO A 104 -18.14 -1.26 2.15
N GLU A 105 -18.79 -0.19 1.79
CA GLU A 105 -19.89 -0.23 0.83
C GLU A 105 -19.34 -0.53 -0.57
N MET A 106 -19.98 -1.41 -1.31
CA MET A 106 -19.64 -1.63 -2.72
C MET A 106 -20.23 -0.48 -3.53
N ASN A 107 -19.38 0.23 -4.28
CA ASN A 107 -19.87 1.19 -5.26
C ASN A 107 -20.52 0.41 -6.43
N THR A 108 -21.77 0.70 -6.68
CA THR A 108 -22.55 0.12 -7.78
C THR A 108 -22.69 1.08 -8.97
N GLU A 109 -22.26 2.32 -8.80
CA GLU A 109 -22.34 3.36 -9.81
C GLU A 109 -21.15 3.33 -10.78
N PRO A 110 -21.30 3.86 -12.01
CA PRO A 110 -20.20 4.02 -12.93
C PRO A 110 -19.07 4.91 -12.40
N TYR A 111 -17.82 4.48 -12.56
CA TYR A 111 -16.68 5.19 -12.01
C TYR A 111 -15.44 5.20 -12.92
N ILE A 112 -14.51 6.13 -12.65
CA ILE A 112 -13.15 6.16 -13.17
C ILE A 112 -12.21 5.56 -12.14
N GLY A 113 -11.45 4.53 -12.52
CA GLY A 113 -10.49 3.88 -11.64
C GLY A 113 -9.13 4.58 -11.70
N VAL A 114 -8.56 4.94 -10.53
CA VAL A 114 -7.16 5.36 -10.42
C VAL A 114 -6.33 4.14 -10.07
N LEU A 115 -5.40 3.76 -10.95
CA LEU A 115 -4.56 2.56 -10.83
C LEU A 115 -3.08 2.92 -10.88
N GLY A 116 -2.23 1.92 -10.72
CA GLY A 116 -0.78 2.06 -10.78
C GLY A 116 -0.16 2.24 -9.40
N VAL A 117 0.87 3.07 -9.34
CA VAL A 117 1.54 3.39 -8.08
C VAL A 117 0.64 4.27 -7.22
N ARG A 118 0.91 4.30 -5.92
CA ARG A 118 0.20 5.15 -4.96
C ARG A 118 0.01 6.59 -5.48
N VAL A 119 -1.13 7.17 -5.20
CA VAL A 119 -1.37 8.60 -5.42
C VAL A 119 -1.30 9.38 -4.10
N SER A 120 -0.83 10.61 -4.15
CA SER A 120 -0.92 11.55 -3.03
C SER A 120 -2.33 12.12 -2.94
N GLY A 121 -2.75 12.59 -1.75
CA GLY A 121 -4.03 13.27 -1.61
C GLY A 121 -4.20 14.44 -2.58
N ILE A 122 -3.16 15.25 -2.75
CA ILE A 122 -3.19 16.38 -3.69
C ILE A 122 -3.49 15.93 -5.13
N LEU A 123 -2.84 14.85 -5.60
CA LEU A 123 -3.09 14.33 -6.94
C LEU A 123 -4.49 13.72 -7.04
N GLU A 124 -4.96 13.04 -6.00
CA GLU A 124 -6.31 12.49 -5.96
C GLU A 124 -7.37 13.60 -6.00
N ASP A 125 -7.21 14.66 -5.22
CA ASP A 125 -8.10 15.83 -5.23
C ASP A 125 -8.12 16.48 -6.62
N MET A 126 -6.95 16.71 -7.23
CA MET A 126 -6.86 17.23 -8.60
C MET A 126 -7.60 16.35 -9.63
N ILE A 127 -7.51 15.03 -9.49
CA ILE A 127 -8.24 14.11 -10.37
C ILE A 127 -9.75 14.27 -10.17
N ARG A 128 -10.22 14.26 -8.91
CA ARG A 128 -11.64 14.40 -8.57
C ARG A 128 -12.23 15.72 -9.04
N ASP A 129 -11.50 16.81 -8.90
CA ASP A 129 -11.94 18.16 -9.30
C ASP A 129 -12.13 18.30 -10.83
N ASN A 130 -11.45 17.47 -11.62
CA ASN A 130 -11.50 17.53 -13.09
C ASN A 130 -12.34 16.43 -13.74
N ILE A 131 -13.00 15.57 -12.97
CA ILE A 131 -13.82 14.46 -13.48
C ILE A 131 -15.25 14.60 -12.95
N GLN A 132 -16.24 14.56 -13.88
CA GLN A 132 -17.66 14.65 -13.53
C GLN A 132 -18.30 13.29 -13.19
N MET A 133 -17.51 12.31 -12.83
CA MET A 133 -17.92 10.94 -12.50
C MET A 133 -17.24 10.52 -11.21
N ASP A 134 -17.78 9.54 -10.52
CA ASP A 134 -17.14 8.98 -9.35
C ASP A 134 -15.72 8.50 -9.66
N VAL A 135 -14.79 8.76 -8.75
CA VAL A 135 -13.39 8.35 -8.86
C VAL A 135 -13.06 7.37 -7.75
N GLU A 136 -12.68 6.15 -8.11
CA GLU A 136 -12.22 5.15 -7.15
C GLU A 136 -10.69 5.04 -7.16
N ASN A 137 -10.08 5.27 -6.00
CA ASN A 137 -8.65 5.04 -5.81
C ASN A 137 -8.39 3.55 -5.56
N LEU A 138 -7.99 2.84 -6.60
CA LEU A 138 -7.67 1.41 -6.59
C LEU A 138 -6.15 1.15 -6.38
N THR A 139 -5.38 2.18 -6.07
CA THR A 139 -3.96 2.06 -5.71
C THR A 139 -3.78 1.58 -4.27
N CYS A 140 -2.54 1.40 -3.83
CA CYS A 140 -2.25 0.98 -2.45
C CYS A 140 -2.55 2.05 -1.39
N THR A 141 -2.85 3.29 -1.76
CA THR A 141 -3.31 4.35 -0.85
C THR A 141 -4.82 4.52 -0.82
N GLY A 142 -5.54 3.86 -1.72
CA GLY A 142 -7.00 3.84 -1.72
C GLY A 142 -7.56 3.04 -0.55
N GLY A 143 -8.82 3.29 -0.24
CA GLY A 143 -9.56 2.54 0.78
C GLY A 143 -9.74 1.08 0.35
N ARG A 144 -8.68 0.30 0.45
CA ARG A 144 -8.77 -1.14 0.17
C ARG A 144 -9.73 -1.77 1.14
N LYS A 145 -10.80 -2.27 0.58
CA LYS A 145 -11.89 -2.87 1.33
C LYS A 145 -11.40 -4.18 1.97
N LEU A 146 -11.37 -4.22 3.30
CA LEU A 146 -11.11 -5.43 4.05
C LEU A 146 -12.45 -6.10 4.32
N SER A 147 -12.75 -7.22 3.66
CA SER A 147 -13.92 -8.03 4.00
C SER A 147 -13.67 -8.72 5.34
N VAL A 148 -14.11 -8.11 6.41
CA VAL A 148 -13.94 -8.64 7.78
C VAL A 148 -15.30 -8.89 8.39
N VAL A 149 -15.51 -10.09 8.93
CA VAL A 149 -16.64 -10.39 9.80
C VAL A 149 -16.23 -10.01 11.23
N GLN A 150 -16.48 -8.77 11.63
CA GLN A 150 -16.07 -8.24 12.94
C GLN A 150 -16.59 -9.12 14.09
N ASP A 151 -17.80 -9.63 14.00
CA ASP A 151 -18.42 -10.43 15.06
C ASP A 151 -17.64 -11.72 15.36
N GLU A 152 -17.03 -12.33 14.35
CA GLU A 152 -16.18 -13.51 14.54
C GLU A 152 -14.86 -13.15 15.24
N MET A 153 -14.30 -11.98 14.95
CA MET A 153 -13.01 -11.54 15.51
C MET A 153 -13.05 -11.29 17.02
N TRP A 154 -14.21 -10.97 17.59
CA TRP A 154 -14.35 -10.70 19.04
C TRP A 154 -13.97 -11.91 19.90
N ASN A 155 -14.26 -13.11 19.43
CA ASN A 155 -14.05 -14.36 20.15
C ASN A 155 -12.68 -15.02 19.87
N MET A 156 -11.91 -14.52 18.90
CA MET A 156 -10.60 -15.07 18.53
C MET A 156 -9.56 -14.78 19.61
N GLU A 157 -8.68 -15.73 19.87
CA GLU A 157 -7.44 -15.45 20.59
C GLU A 157 -6.49 -14.58 19.75
N GLU A 158 -5.50 -13.95 20.37
CA GLU A 158 -4.62 -13.00 19.68
C GLU A 158 -3.92 -13.64 18.47
N GLU A 159 -3.49 -14.88 18.58
CA GLU A 159 -2.81 -15.60 17.50
C GLU A 159 -3.72 -15.81 16.29
N GLU A 160 -4.93 -16.27 16.55
CA GLU A 160 -5.98 -16.49 15.56
C GLU A 160 -6.43 -15.17 14.90
N LEU A 161 -6.55 -14.10 15.69
CA LEU A 161 -6.89 -12.77 15.22
C LEU A 161 -5.85 -12.27 14.20
N PHE A 162 -4.56 -12.41 14.47
CA PHE A 162 -3.53 -12.00 13.53
C PHE A 162 -3.43 -12.88 12.29
N LEU A 163 -3.76 -14.17 12.42
CA LEU A 163 -3.85 -15.06 11.26
C LEU A 163 -5.01 -14.66 10.35
N SER A 164 -6.19 -14.41 10.94
CA SER A 164 -7.35 -13.89 10.22
C SER A 164 -7.05 -12.55 9.55
N TYR A 165 -6.39 -11.65 10.23
CA TYR A 165 -5.98 -10.36 9.68
C TYR A 165 -5.01 -10.51 8.50
N ALA A 166 -4.02 -11.39 8.62
CA ALA A 166 -3.08 -11.67 7.52
C ALA A 166 -3.79 -12.28 6.31
N ASP A 167 -4.76 -13.18 6.53
CA ASP A 167 -5.58 -13.76 5.46
C ASP A 167 -6.37 -12.68 4.71
N VAL A 168 -7.06 -11.82 5.44
CA VAL A 168 -7.81 -10.69 4.87
C VAL A 168 -6.90 -9.74 4.08
N LEU A 169 -5.72 -9.42 4.60
CA LEU A 169 -4.76 -8.56 3.90
C LEU A 169 -4.27 -9.19 2.60
N LEU A 170 -3.95 -10.48 2.60
CA LEU A 170 -3.48 -11.21 1.43
C LEU A 170 -4.60 -11.55 0.45
N GLY A 171 -5.84 -11.65 0.94
CA GLY A 171 -7.04 -11.85 0.12
C GLY A 171 -7.45 -10.63 -0.70
N GLN A 172 -6.91 -9.44 -0.42
CA GLN A 172 -7.17 -8.25 -1.21
C GLN A 172 -6.68 -8.38 -2.66
N MET A 173 -7.10 -7.43 -3.51
CA MET A 173 -6.56 -7.33 -4.87
C MET A 173 -5.03 -7.24 -4.81
N PRO A 174 -4.30 -8.19 -5.41
CA PRO A 174 -2.86 -8.26 -5.27
C PRO A 174 -2.17 -7.04 -5.89
N CYS A 175 -1.07 -6.60 -5.27
CA CYS A 175 -0.12 -5.70 -5.91
C CYS A 175 0.57 -6.41 -7.08
N PHE A 176 1.05 -5.68 -8.09
CA PHE A 176 1.75 -6.26 -9.24
C PHE A 176 3.02 -7.06 -8.85
N ARG A 177 3.60 -6.78 -7.68
CA ARG A 177 4.73 -7.55 -7.14
C ARG A 177 4.39 -8.96 -6.65
N MET A 178 3.09 -9.28 -6.49
CA MET A 178 2.64 -10.60 -6.03
C MET A 178 2.71 -11.62 -7.18
N ASN A 179 3.05 -12.88 -6.86
CA ASN A 179 3.10 -13.96 -7.84
C ASN A 179 1.76 -14.17 -8.58
N ARG A 180 0.65 -13.83 -7.92
CA ARG A 180 -0.70 -13.93 -8.49
C ARG A 180 -1.24 -12.61 -9.01
N SER A 181 -0.36 -11.70 -9.42
CA SER A 181 -0.73 -10.38 -9.94
C SER A 181 -1.70 -10.44 -11.14
N ILE A 182 -1.75 -11.55 -11.88
CA ILE A 182 -2.73 -11.77 -12.95
C ILE A 182 -4.20 -11.64 -12.48
N ARG A 183 -4.47 -11.83 -11.18
CA ARG A 183 -5.80 -11.59 -10.61
C ARG A 183 -6.24 -10.12 -10.72
N ARG A 184 -5.30 -9.20 -10.92
CA ARG A 184 -5.58 -7.77 -11.16
C ARG A 184 -6.41 -7.56 -12.43
N ASN A 185 -6.38 -8.49 -13.36
CA ASN A 185 -7.21 -8.42 -14.57
C ASN A 185 -8.71 -8.31 -14.23
N ARG A 186 -9.14 -8.78 -13.06
CA ARG A 186 -10.53 -8.62 -12.61
C ARG A 186 -10.94 -7.16 -12.45
N LEU A 187 -10.00 -6.26 -12.10
CA LEU A 187 -10.28 -4.82 -12.03
C LEU A 187 -10.73 -4.26 -13.38
N TYR A 188 -10.19 -4.79 -14.46
CA TYR A 188 -10.46 -4.31 -15.82
C TYR A 188 -11.74 -4.89 -16.41
N LEU A 189 -12.33 -5.88 -15.74
CA LEU A 189 -13.56 -6.56 -16.17
C LEU A 189 -14.80 -6.02 -15.44
N ASP A 190 -14.65 -5.08 -14.54
CA ASP A 190 -15.77 -4.46 -13.84
C ASP A 190 -16.63 -3.66 -14.85
N PRO A 191 -17.92 -3.98 -15.01
CA PRO A 191 -18.80 -3.29 -15.96
C PRO A 191 -19.04 -1.82 -15.61
N ASN A 192 -18.83 -1.44 -14.34
CA ASN A 192 -18.97 -0.06 -13.87
C ASN A 192 -17.72 0.78 -14.11
N LEU A 193 -16.59 0.17 -14.41
CA LEU A 193 -15.36 0.88 -14.78
C LEU A 193 -15.53 1.52 -16.17
N LYS A 194 -15.49 2.85 -16.26
CA LYS A 194 -15.67 3.62 -17.50
C LYS A 194 -14.38 4.21 -18.06
N GLY A 195 -13.33 4.24 -17.27
CA GLY A 195 -12.01 4.69 -17.70
C GLY A 195 -10.98 4.47 -16.61
N ILE A 196 -9.72 4.58 -16.97
CA ILE A 196 -8.59 4.39 -16.07
C ILE A 196 -7.65 5.57 -16.15
N ILE A 197 -7.30 6.13 -15.01
CA ILE A 197 -6.13 7.00 -14.83
C ILE A 197 -5.04 6.15 -14.23
N TYR A 198 -3.99 5.92 -15.00
CA TYR A 198 -2.87 5.08 -14.58
C TYR A 198 -1.69 5.93 -14.14
N HIS A 199 -1.40 5.92 -12.85
CA HIS A 199 -0.31 6.68 -12.26
C HIS A 199 0.99 5.86 -12.23
N THR A 200 2.06 6.46 -12.74
CA THR A 200 3.44 5.95 -12.62
C THR A 200 4.33 7.00 -11.95
N ILE A 201 5.36 6.52 -11.25
CA ILE A 201 6.43 7.36 -10.71
C ILE A 201 7.72 6.97 -11.41
N LYS A 202 8.57 7.92 -11.77
CA LYS A 202 9.89 7.63 -12.36
C LYS A 202 10.66 6.65 -11.48
N PHE A 203 11.37 5.74 -12.13
CA PHE A 203 12.15 4.66 -11.51
C PHE A 203 11.32 3.62 -10.73
N CYS A 204 10.01 3.52 -11.00
CA CYS A 204 9.17 2.46 -10.50
C CYS A 204 8.93 1.40 -11.57
N ASP A 205 9.77 0.37 -11.60
CA ASP A 205 9.74 -0.67 -12.64
C ASP A 205 8.44 -1.48 -12.63
N TYR A 206 7.96 -1.87 -11.44
CA TYR A 206 6.76 -2.69 -11.31
C TYR A 206 5.55 -2.12 -12.06
N TYR A 207 5.25 -0.85 -11.82
CA TYR A 207 4.09 -0.22 -12.44
C TYR A 207 4.34 0.26 -13.87
N GLY A 208 5.60 0.47 -14.24
CA GLY A 208 6.00 0.67 -15.62
C GLY A 208 5.72 -0.58 -16.48
N PHE A 209 6.08 -1.76 -15.98
CA PHE A 209 5.79 -3.05 -16.65
C PHE A 209 4.30 -3.35 -16.68
N GLU A 210 3.56 -3.13 -15.57
CA GLU A 210 2.12 -3.32 -15.56
C GLU A 210 1.45 -2.44 -16.61
N TYR A 211 1.78 -1.15 -16.68
CA TYR A 211 1.23 -0.23 -17.68
C TYR A 211 1.43 -0.74 -19.11
N ALA A 212 2.64 -1.19 -19.44
CA ALA A 212 2.94 -1.73 -20.76
C ALA A 212 2.10 -2.96 -21.10
N SER A 213 1.81 -3.80 -20.10
CA SER A 213 0.98 -4.99 -20.25
C SER A 213 -0.49 -4.62 -20.47
N ILE A 214 -1.08 -3.82 -19.57
CA ILE A 214 -2.51 -3.53 -19.60
C ILE A 214 -2.92 -2.66 -20.79
N LYS A 215 -2.05 -1.81 -21.28
CA LYS A 215 -2.32 -0.93 -22.42
C LYS A 215 -2.83 -1.68 -23.66
N ARG A 216 -2.45 -2.96 -23.80
CA ARG A 216 -2.85 -3.79 -24.95
C ARG A 216 -4.24 -4.40 -24.78
N ASP A 217 -4.64 -4.66 -23.54
CA ASP A 217 -5.79 -5.53 -23.22
C ASP A 217 -6.99 -4.72 -22.69
N ILE A 218 -6.77 -3.49 -22.25
CA ILE A 218 -7.83 -2.60 -21.73
C ILE A 218 -8.74 -2.11 -22.86
N LYS A 219 -10.05 -2.19 -22.60
CA LYS A 219 -11.10 -1.75 -23.54
C LYS A 219 -11.71 -0.39 -23.19
N VAL A 220 -11.43 0.14 -22.01
CA VAL A 220 -11.89 1.47 -21.57
C VAL A 220 -10.82 2.52 -21.84
N PRO A 221 -11.17 3.82 -21.93
CA PRO A 221 -10.20 4.89 -22.04
C PRO A 221 -9.11 4.81 -20.97
N LEU A 222 -7.85 4.99 -21.37
CA LEU A 222 -6.68 4.89 -20.50
C LEU A 222 -5.84 6.17 -20.61
N LEU A 223 -5.74 6.91 -19.52
CA LEU A 223 -4.85 8.07 -19.37
C LEU A 223 -3.67 7.72 -18.48
N LYS A 224 -2.45 7.91 -18.96
CA LYS A 224 -1.24 7.80 -18.14
C LYS A 224 -0.88 9.16 -17.53
N ILE A 225 -0.64 9.18 -16.22
CA ILE A 225 0.00 10.29 -15.50
C ILE A 225 1.33 9.79 -14.96
N GLU A 226 2.39 10.55 -15.14
CA GLU A 226 3.70 10.24 -14.58
C GLU A 226 4.18 11.39 -13.70
N THR A 227 4.65 11.08 -12.49
CA THR A 227 5.27 12.04 -11.58
C THR A 227 6.70 11.65 -11.25
N ASP A 228 7.42 12.59 -10.66
CA ASP A 228 8.79 12.38 -10.14
C ASP A 228 8.76 11.81 -8.73
#